data_9b55d8c136ecd65290d245aa8efc4da0
#
_entry.id   9b55d8c136ecd65290d245aa8efc4da0
#
_cell.length_a   1.000
_cell.length_b   1.000
_cell.length_c   1.000
_cell.angle_alpha   90.00
_cell.angle_beta   90.00
_cell.angle_gamma   90.00
#
_symmetry.space_group_name_H-M   'P 1'
#
loop_
_entity.id
_entity.type
_entity.pdbx_description
1 polymer ?
#
loop_
_entity_poly.entity_id
_entity_poly.type
_entity_poly.pdbx_seq_one_letter_code
_entity_poly.pdbx_strand_id
1 'polypeptide(L)'
;MNDIDLETELKVAKSAALAAGEILKTKKSDLNIETFSSERDIKLEADVVAETLIKEIIQDESNIPILAEESGKSSENLGDIFWVIDPLDGTANYSRNIPICCVSIALIKNLIPVIGVIYDFNNNDLYIGSSEQEAMLNDKKILVSQTSKNHDGILVTGLPNATDYSDQAMINMVKDFQGWRKVRMIGSAAMASAYVASGKADVYKELGTYLWDVAAGAAIVNAAGGTANILNQKDNFQVDVFFSNSKISD
;
A
#
# COMPACT_ATOMS: atom_id res chain seq x y z
N MET A 1 -6.90 6.71 -27.94
CA MET A 1 -6.82 6.59 -26.48
C MET A 1 -6.48 7.98 -25.98
N ASN A 2 -7.34 8.61 -25.19
CA ASN A 2 -6.97 9.89 -24.57
C ASN A 2 -5.82 9.62 -23.61
N ASP A 3 -4.73 10.35 -23.77
CA ASP A 3 -3.62 10.31 -22.83
C ASP A 3 -4.14 10.85 -21.49
N ILE A 4 -4.00 10.06 -20.43
CA ILE A 4 -4.39 10.49 -19.07
C ILE A 4 -3.35 11.48 -18.58
N ASP A 5 -3.81 12.62 -18.07
CA ASP A 5 -2.98 13.60 -17.39
C ASP A 5 -2.66 13.11 -15.97
N LEU A 6 -1.50 12.45 -15.81
CA LEU A 6 -1.07 11.91 -14.53
C LEU A 6 -0.89 12.99 -13.44
N GLU A 7 -0.59 14.23 -13.81
CA GLU A 7 -0.49 15.32 -12.85
C GLU A 7 -1.86 15.67 -12.23
N THR A 8 -2.89 15.73 -13.07
CA THR A 8 -4.27 15.95 -12.60
C THR A 8 -4.77 14.79 -11.75
N GLU A 9 -4.58 13.56 -12.20
CA GLU A 9 -5.01 12.37 -11.44
C GLU A 9 -4.26 12.25 -10.10
N LEU A 10 -2.98 12.61 -10.04
CA LEU A 10 -2.22 12.64 -8.78
C LEU A 10 -2.80 13.67 -7.79
N LYS A 11 -3.27 14.83 -8.27
CA LYS A 11 -3.93 15.84 -7.42
C LYS A 11 -5.24 15.30 -6.84
N VAL A 12 -6.02 14.59 -7.64
CA VAL A 12 -7.27 13.93 -7.19
C VAL A 12 -6.97 12.90 -6.11
N ALA A 13 -6.02 11.99 -6.35
CA ALA A 13 -5.63 10.98 -5.38
C ALA A 13 -5.12 11.58 -4.05
N LYS A 14 -4.31 12.66 -4.12
CA LYS A 14 -3.86 13.39 -2.93
C LYS A 14 -5.02 13.99 -2.15
N SER A 15 -5.97 14.63 -2.82
CA SER A 15 -7.15 15.22 -2.18
C SER A 15 -7.97 14.14 -1.47
N ALA A 16 -8.23 13.02 -2.14
CA ALA A 16 -8.97 11.90 -1.59
C ALA A 16 -8.28 11.28 -0.36
N ALA A 17 -6.96 11.03 -0.46
CA ALA A 17 -6.19 10.44 0.64
C ALA A 17 -6.16 11.35 1.88
N LEU A 18 -5.97 12.65 1.69
CA LEU A 18 -5.96 13.63 2.79
C LEU A 18 -7.34 13.73 3.46
N ALA A 19 -8.43 13.80 2.68
CA ALA A 19 -9.78 13.87 3.21
C ALA A 19 -10.16 12.62 4.02
N ALA A 20 -9.84 11.43 3.50
CA ALA A 20 -10.08 10.16 4.19
C ALA A 20 -9.25 10.06 5.48
N GLY A 21 -7.96 10.39 5.42
CA GLY A 21 -7.10 10.38 6.59
C GLY A 21 -7.54 11.35 7.69
N GLU A 22 -8.07 12.52 7.32
CA GLU A 22 -8.61 13.48 8.29
C GLU A 22 -9.83 12.90 9.03
N ILE A 23 -10.75 12.24 8.33
CA ILE A 23 -11.90 11.56 8.96
C ILE A 23 -11.42 10.42 9.86
N LEU A 24 -10.53 9.56 9.37
CA LEU A 24 -9.97 8.45 10.15
C LEU A 24 -9.28 8.92 11.43
N LYS A 25 -8.61 10.07 11.39
CA LYS A 25 -7.94 10.66 12.53
C LYS A 25 -8.90 11.31 13.51
N THR A 26 -9.81 12.17 13.03
CA THR A 26 -10.66 13.03 13.88
C THR A 26 -11.87 12.31 14.43
N LYS A 27 -12.42 11.32 13.71
CA LYS A 27 -13.60 10.54 14.12
C LYS A 27 -13.26 9.14 14.60
N LYS A 28 -12.01 8.88 14.96
CA LYS A 28 -11.55 7.53 15.35
C LYS A 28 -12.40 6.89 16.45
N SER A 29 -12.79 7.65 17.48
CA SER A 29 -13.63 7.13 18.57
C SER A 29 -14.98 6.61 18.10
N ASP A 30 -15.53 7.24 17.06
CA ASP A 30 -16.86 6.95 16.54
C ASP A 30 -16.82 5.84 15.48
N LEU A 31 -15.70 5.74 14.76
CA LEU A 31 -15.53 4.82 13.62
C LEU A 31 -14.79 3.53 13.98
N ASN A 32 -14.16 3.44 15.15
CA ASN A 32 -13.49 2.22 15.60
C ASN A 32 -14.50 1.17 16.12
N ILE A 33 -15.48 0.87 15.27
CA ILE A 33 -16.55 -0.10 15.53
C ILE A 33 -16.32 -1.28 14.61
N GLU A 34 -16.15 -2.45 15.21
CA GLU A 34 -15.97 -3.71 14.47
C GLU A 34 -17.26 -4.08 13.73
N THR A 35 -17.19 -4.22 12.41
CA THR A 35 -18.28 -4.65 11.54
C THR A 35 -18.16 -6.11 11.15
N PHE A 36 -16.94 -6.63 11.12
CA PHE A 36 -16.62 -8.02 10.85
C PHE A 36 -15.33 -8.41 11.58
N SER A 37 -15.25 -9.66 12.03
CA SER A 37 -14.06 -10.25 12.62
C SER A 37 -13.99 -11.74 12.29
N SER A 38 -12.81 -12.19 11.94
CA SER A 38 -12.48 -13.60 11.74
C SER A 38 -11.22 -13.96 12.53
N GLU A 39 -10.71 -15.18 12.36
CA GLU A 39 -9.48 -15.61 13.02
C GLU A 39 -8.27 -14.71 12.70
N ARG A 40 -8.23 -14.12 11.51
CA ARG A 40 -7.05 -13.40 11.00
C ARG A 40 -7.37 -12.08 10.29
N ASP A 41 -8.62 -11.65 10.37
CA ASP A 41 -9.07 -10.43 9.68
C ASP A 41 -10.07 -9.67 10.53
N ILE A 42 -10.02 -8.34 10.45
CA ILE A 42 -10.91 -7.42 11.14
C ILE A 42 -11.27 -6.27 10.21
N LYS A 43 -12.58 -5.93 10.15
CA LYS A 43 -13.09 -4.77 9.41
C LYS A 43 -13.84 -3.86 10.36
N LEU A 44 -13.69 -2.57 10.14
CA LEU A 44 -14.29 -1.52 10.95
C LEU A 44 -15.25 -0.67 10.12
N GLU A 45 -16.13 0.08 10.78
CA GLU A 45 -16.92 1.12 10.14
C GLU A 45 -16.02 2.18 9.48
N ALA A 46 -14.83 2.38 10.02
CA ALA A 46 -13.80 3.27 9.50
C ALA A 46 -13.42 2.96 8.04
N ASP A 47 -13.26 1.68 7.69
CA ASP A 47 -12.90 1.22 6.35
C ASP A 47 -13.98 1.65 5.35
N VAL A 48 -15.26 1.38 5.66
CA VAL A 48 -16.41 1.68 4.78
C VAL A 48 -16.60 3.18 4.60
N VAL A 49 -16.49 3.96 5.68
CA VAL A 49 -16.66 5.43 5.63
C VAL A 49 -15.54 6.07 4.83
N ALA A 50 -14.31 5.65 5.04
CA ALA A 50 -13.16 6.16 4.30
C ALA A 50 -13.23 5.80 2.81
N GLU A 51 -13.59 4.54 2.48
CA GLU A 51 -13.75 4.11 1.10
C GLU A 51 -14.82 4.91 0.37
N THR A 52 -15.99 5.12 1.00
CA THR A 52 -17.08 5.89 0.42
C THR A 52 -16.62 7.29 0.05
N LEU A 53 -15.95 7.99 0.96
CA LEU A 53 -15.44 9.34 0.73
C LEU A 53 -14.39 9.38 -0.39
N ILE A 54 -13.44 8.43 -0.41
CA ILE A 54 -12.41 8.36 -1.46
C ILE A 54 -13.08 8.17 -2.83
N LYS A 55 -14.04 7.26 -2.92
CA LYS A 55 -14.78 6.99 -4.18
C LYS A 55 -15.56 8.19 -4.65
N GLU A 56 -16.26 8.91 -3.77
CA GLU A 56 -16.98 10.14 -4.10
C GLU A 56 -16.02 11.17 -4.72
N ILE A 57 -14.90 11.47 -4.06
CA ILE A 57 -13.93 12.46 -4.56
C ILE A 57 -13.35 12.05 -5.92
N ILE A 58 -12.97 10.78 -6.08
CA ILE A 58 -12.42 10.30 -7.35
C ILE A 58 -13.48 10.34 -8.46
N GLN A 59 -14.71 9.92 -8.20
CA GLN A 59 -15.79 9.86 -9.20
C GLN A 59 -16.31 11.23 -9.63
N ASP A 60 -16.19 12.24 -8.78
CA ASP A 60 -16.55 13.63 -9.13
C ASP A 60 -15.58 14.21 -10.18
N GLU A 61 -14.32 13.77 -10.19
CA GLU A 61 -13.26 14.32 -11.06
C GLU A 61 -12.87 13.37 -12.21
N SER A 62 -13.16 12.06 -12.08
CA SER A 62 -12.70 11.04 -13.02
C SER A 62 -13.75 9.94 -13.23
N ASN A 63 -13.90 9.50 -14.49
CA ASN A 63 -14.76 8.33 -14.84
C ASN A 63 -13.98 7.02 -14.89
N ILE A 64 -12.78 6.98 -14.35
CA ILE A 64 -11.92 5.79 -14.35
C ILE A 64 -12.50 4.76 -13.37
N PRO A 65 -12.64 3.48 -13.77
CA PRO A 65 -13.10 2.42 -12.89
C PRO A 65 -12.25 2.28 -11.62
N ILE A 66 -12.88 1.82 -10.55
CA ILE A 66 -12.26 1.66 -9.24
C ILE A 66 -12.29 0.18 -8.83
N LEU A 67 -11.16 -0.32 -8.33
CA LEU A 67 -11.03 -1.52 -7.53
C LEU A 67 -10.76 -1.08 -6.08
N ALA A 68 -11.63 -1.43 -5.16
CA ALA A 68 -11.49 -1.08 -3.75
C ALA A 68 -11.55 -2.33 -2.88
N GLU A 69 -10.92 -2.29 -1.71
CA GLU A 69 -10.85 -3.43 -0.79
C GLU A 69 -12.23 -3.88 -0.33
N GLU A 70 -13.07 -2.93 0.13
CA GLU A 70 -14.35 -3.26 0.76
C GLU A 70 -15.46 -3.57 -0.24
N SER A 71 -15.60 -2.76 -1.28
CA SER A 71 -16.68 -2.88 -2.26
C SER A 71 -16.30 -3.64 -3.53
N GLY A 72 -15.03 -3.99 -3.71
CA GLY A 72 -14.54 -4.67 -4.90
C GLY A 72 -14.52 -3.79 -6.14
N LYS A 73 -14.86 -4.37 -7.30
CA LYS A 73 -14.86 -3.67 -8.60
C LYS A 73 -16.07 -2.78 -8.77
N SER A 74 -15.88 -1.54 -9.20
CA SER A 74 -16.98 -0.62 -9.57
C SER A 74 -17.64 -0.97 -10.92
N SER A 75 -17.03 -1.83 -11.73
CA SER A 75 -17.54 -2.32 -13.01
C SER A 75 -17.06 -3.75 -13.28
N GLU A 76 -17.80 -4.54 -14.08
CA GLU A 76 -17.41 -5.91 -14.44
C GLU A 76 -16.01 -5.95 -15.09
N ASN A 77 -15.72 -4.96 -15.95
CA ASN A 77 -14.43 -4.81 -16.60
C ASN A 77 -13.77 -3.50 -16.15
N LEU A 78 -12.61 -3.62 -15.51
CA LEU A 78 -11.81 -2.46 -15.08
C LEU A 78 -11.07 -1.79 -16.26
N GLY A 79 -10.90 -2.50 -17.39
CA GLY A 79 -10.12 -2.00 -18.54
C GLY A 79 -8.62 -1.93 -18.26
N ASP A 80 -7.92 -1.20 -19.13
CA ASP A 80 -6.47 -1.04 -19.05
C ASP A 80 -6.04 0.01 -17.99
N ILE A 81 -6.99 0.81 -17.50
CA ILE A 81 -6.72 1.91 -16.57
C ILE A 81 -7.81 1.89 -15.48
N PHE A 82 -7.37 1.80 -14.23
CA PHE A 82 -8.28 1.78 -13.08
C PHE A 82 -7.58 2.24 -11.80
N TRP A 83 -8.36 2.81 -10.90
CA TRP A 83 -7.96 3.12 -9.55
C TRP A 83 -7.93 1.87 -8.68
N VAL A 84 -6.99 1.83 -7.74
CA VAL A 84 -6.91 0.79 -6.71
C VAL A 84 -6.83 1.48 -5.36
N ILE A 85 -7.72 1.09 -4.43
CA ILE A 85 -7.92 1.79 -3.16
C ILE A 85 -7.90 0.78 -2.01
N ASP A 86 -7.09 1.07 -1.01
CA ASP A 86 -7.22 0.56 0.35
C ASP A 86 -7.52 1.76 1.25
N PRO A 87 -8.72 1.85 1.81
CA PRO A 87 -9.15 2.99 2.60
C PRO A 87 -8.42 3.11 3.94
N LEU A 88 -7.99 1.98 4.51
CA LEU A 88 -7.34 1.90 5.82
C LEU A 88 -6.39 0.69 5.92
N ASP A 89 -5.25 0.72 5.21
CA ASP A 89 -4.23 -0.31 5.40
C ASP A 89 -3.69 -0.30 6.84
N GLY A 90 -3.75 -1.47 7.47
CA GLY A 90 -3.41 -1.64 8.87
C GLY A 90 -4.60 -1.49 9.83
N THR A 91 -5.79 -1.98 9.46
CA THR A 91 -7.02 -1.94 10.26
C THR A 91 -6.85 -2.50 11.67
N ALA A 92 -6.11 -3.62 11.81
CA ALA A 92 -5.79 -4.18 13.13
C ALA A 92 -4.95 -3.23 14.00
N ASN A 93 -3.99 -2.51 13.40
CA ASN A 93 -3.21 -1.48 14.09
C ASN A 93 -4.11 -0.31 14.50
N TYR A 94 -4.95 0.15 13.58
CA TYR A 94 -5.89 1.23 13.85
C TYR A 94 -6.81 0.89 15.04
N SER A 95 -7.40 -0.30 15.06
CA SER A 95 -8.30 -0.75 16.13
C SER A 95 -7.64 -0.73 17.52
N ARG A 96 -6.32 -0.93 17.58
CA ARG A 96 -5.52 -1.02 18.80
C ARG A 96 -4.73 0.25 19.12
N ASN A 97 -4.95 1.36 18.38
CA ASN A 97 -4.19 2.61 18.53
C ASN A 97 -2.68 2.47 18.29
N ILE A 98 -2.27 1.49 17.48
CA ILE A 98 -0.89 1.41 16.98
C ILE A 98 -0.80 2.38 15.79
N PRO A 99 0.11 3.39 15.83
CA PRO A 99 0.11 4.47 14.83
C PRO A 99 0.83 4.06 13.53
N ILE A 100 0.56 2.86 13.04
CA ILE A 100 1.10 2.32 11.77
C ILE A 100 -0.09 1.85 10.94
N CYS A 101 -0.76 2.79 10.34
CA CYS A 101 -1.87 2.59 9.41
C CYS A 101 -1.99 3.82 8.52
N CYS A 102 -2.52 3.66 7.32
CA CYS A 102 -2.54 4.72 6.31
C CYS A 102 -3.70 4.53 5.33
N VAL A 103 -3.94 5.56 4.52
CA VAL A 103 -4.75 5.47 3.30
C VAL A 103 -3.82 5.17 2.12
N SER A 104 -4.20 4.25 1.24
CA SER A 104 -3.42 3.84 0.06
C SER A 104 -4.27 3.98 -1.21
N ILE A 105 -3.81 4.78 -2.18
CA ILE A 105 -4.51 5.02 -3.45
C ILE A 105 -3.50 4.91 -4.59
N ALA A 106 -3.80 4.09 -5.59
CA ALA A 106 -2.99 3.93 -6.79
C ALA A 106 -3.79 4.08 -8.07
N LEU A 107 -3.15 4.54 -9.14
CA LEU A 107 -3.64 4.40 -10.50
C LEU A 107 -2.80 3.36 -11.23
N ILE A 108 -3.47 2.37 -11.81
CA ILE A 108 -2.85 1.36 -12.66
C ILE A 108 -3.15 1.67 -14.13
N LYS A 109 -2.13 1.57 -14.99
CA LYS A 109 -2.23 1.64 -16.46
C LYS A 109 -1.50 0.46 -17.06
N ASN A 110 -2.21 -0.36 -17.85
CA ASN A 110 -1.66 -1.58 -18.48
C ASN A 110 -0.96 -2.50 -17.46
N LEU A 111 -1.62 -2.78 -16.35
CA LEU A 111 -1.14 -3.59 -15.23
C LEU A 111 0.08 -3.03 -14.49
N ILE A 112 0.47 -1.79 -14.76
CA ILE A 112 1.60 -1.11 -14.10
C ILE A 112 1.06 0.00 -13.20
N PRO A 113 1.37 0.02 -11.89
CA PRO A 113 1.08 1.16 -11.03
C PRO A 113 1.85 2.40 -11.51
N VAL A 114 1.11 3.43 -11.97
CA VAL A 114 1.68 4.66 -12.53
C VAL A 114 1.56 5.87 -11.60
N ILE A 115 0.65 5.81 -10.62
CA ILE A 115 0.53 6.78 -9.52
C ILE A 115 0.42 6.00 -8.22
N GLY A 116 1.06 6.49 -7.17
CA GLY A 116 0.88 6.02 -5.80
C GLY A 116 0.80 7.19 -4.82
N VAL A 117 -0.17 7.11 -3.92
CA VAL A 117 -0.35 8.02 -2.79
C VAL A 117 -0.59 7.18 -1.55
N ILE A 118 0.25 7.37 -0.53
CA ILE A 118 0.10 6.76 0.80
C ILE A 118 0.10 7.89 1.82
N TYR A 119 -0.95 7.98 2.61
CA TYR A 119 -1.07 9.01 3.65
C TYR A 119 -1.12 8.39 5.05
N ASP A 120 0.01 8.48 5.76
CA ASP A 120 0.09 8.22 7.19
C ASP A 120 -0.52 9.41 7.95
N PHE A 121 -1.79 9.31 8.25
CA PHE A 121 -2.55 10.38 8.91
C PHE A 121 -2.18 10.56 10.39
N ASN A 122 -1.52 9.58 11.02
CA ASN A 122 -1.05 9.71 12.39
C ASN A 122 0.12 10.69 12.49
N ASN A 123 1.05 10.64 11.52
CA ASN A 123 2.23 11.47 11.47
C ASN A 123 2.10 12.66 10.52
N ASN A 124 1.01 12.79 9.77
CA ASN A 124 0.81 13.72 8.65
C ASN A 124 1.90 13.58 7.58
N ASP A 125 2.30 12.34 7.31
CA ASP A 125 3.30 11.99 6.30
C ASP A 125 2.59 11.55 5.00
N LEU A 126 2.69 12.37 3.95
CA LEU A 126 2.13 12.09 2.64
C LEU A 126 3.23 11.64 1.69
N TYR A 127 3.24 10.35 1.37
CA TYR A 127 4.13 9.76 0.38
C TYR A 127 3.44 9.76 -0.98
N ILE A 128 4.11 10.28 -2.00
CA ILE A 128 3.62 10.29 -3.37
C ILE A 128 4.71 9.87 -4.34
N GLY A 129 4.32 9.29 -5.45
CA GLY A 129 5.22 9.01 -6.58
C GLY A 129 4.42 8.69 -7.84
N SER A 130 4.99 8.96 -8.99
CA SER A 130 4.40 8.55 -10.25
C SER A 130 5.47 8.14 -11.27
N SER A 131 5.05 7.55 -12.39
CA SER A 131 5.97 7.24 -13.50
C SER A 131 6.58 8.48 -14.16
N GLU A 132 6.05 9.68 -13.87
CA GLU A 132 6.51 10.95 -14.45
C GLU A 132 7.10 11.91 -13.41
N GLN A 133 7.00 11.59 -12.12
CA GLN A 133 7.48 12.43 -11.03
C GLN A 133 8.29 11.62 -10.03
N GLU A 134 9.31 12.25 -9.49
CA GLU A 134 10.10 11.68 -8.39
C GLU A 134 9.27 11.45 -7.14
N ALA A 135 9.66 10.45 -6.34
CA ALA A 135 8.98 10.19 -5.08
C ALA A 135 9.23 11.31 -4.06
N MET A 136 8.15 11.69 -3.38
CA MET A 136 8.18 12.74 -2.35
C MET A 136 7.56 12.25 -1.05
N LEU A 137 8.11 12.68 0.08
CA LEU A 137 7.48 12.65 1.40
C LEU A 137 7.15 14.09 1.77
N ASN A 138 5.89 14.42 1.85
CA ASN A 138 5.41 15.79 1.89
C ASN A 138 6.00 16.56 0.69
N ASP A 139 6.76 17.62 0.91
CA ASP A 139 7.38 18.42 -0.14
C ASP A 139 8.89 18.11 -0.33
N LYS A 140 9.37 16.98 0.21
CA LYS A 140 10.78 16.60 0.16
C LYS A 140 10.97 15.34 -0.68
N LYS A 141 11.89 15.40 -1.65
CA LYS A 141 12.32 14.24 -2.42
C LYS A 141 12.84 13.14 -1.49
N ILE A 142 12.39 11.91 -1.72
CA ILE A 142 12.88 10.71 -1.05
C ILE A 142 13.54 9.77 -2.05
N LEU A 143 14.46 8.97 -1.56
CA LEU A 143 15.17 7.95 -2.31
C LEU A 143 15.28 6.67 -1.47
N VAL A 144 15.32 5.54 -2.14
CA VAL A 144 15.63 4.26 -1.52
C VAL A 144 17.04 4.25 -0.91
N SER A 145 17.28 3.34 0.03
CA SER A 145 18.58 3.17 0.68
C SER A 145 19.68 2.70 -0.29
N GLN A 146 20.94 2.72 0.14
CA GLN A 146 22.09 2.25 -0.64
C GLN A 146 22.71 0.97 -0.08
N THR A 147 22.06 0.30 0.85
CA THR A 147 22.48 -1.00 1.41
C THR A 147 22.53 -2.05 0.31
N SER A 148 23.61 -2.81 0.22
CA SER A 148 23.83 -3.77 -0.87
C SER A 148 23.87 -5.23 -0.43
N LYS A 149 23.77 -5.50 0.87
CA LYS A 149 23.84 -6.86 1.42
C LYS A 149 22.74 -7.08 2.46
N ASN A 150 22.09 -8.23 2.41
CA ASN A 150 20.99 -8.58 3.32
C ASN A 150 21.41 -8.49 4.80
N HIS A 151 22.62 -8.99 5.14
CA HIS A 151 23.10 -8.96 6.54
C HIS A 151 23.37 -7.53 7.07
N ASP A 152 23.36 -6.53 6.21
CA ASP A 152 23.43 -5.12 6.58
C ASP A 152 22.06 -4.44 6.51
N GLY A 153 21.08 -5.12 5.91
CA GLY A 153 19.77 -4.59 5.57
C GLY A 153 18.67 -4.80 6.61
N ILE A 154 17.62 -4.03 6.45
CA ILE A 154 16.35 -4.13 7.18
C ILE A 154 15.30 -4.69 6.23
N LEU A 155 14.78 -5.87 6.55
CA LEU A 155 13.61 -6.46 5.92
C LEU A 155 12.35 -6.01 6.65
N VAL A 156 11.35 -5.52 5.91
CA VAL A 156 9.97 -5.40 6.38
C VAL A 156 9.14 -6.50 5.73
N THR A 157 8.26 -7.13 6.49
CA THR A 157 7.41 -8.23 6.03
C THR A 157 6.14 -8.29 6.85
N GLY A 158 5.23 -9.19 6.51
CA GLY A 158 4.00 -9.45 7.24
C GLY A 158 3.56 -10.90 7.12
N LEU A 159 2.41 -11.18 7.73
CA LEU A 159 1.69 -12.44 7.66
C LEU A 159 0.23 -12.13 7.33
N PRO A 160 -0.08 -11.80 6.05
CA PRO A 160 -1.44 -11.52 5.63
C PRO A 160 -2.35 -12.75 5.80
N ASN A 161 -3.66 -12.52 5.82
CA ASN A 161 -4.65 -13.56 6.03
C ASN A 161 -4.48 -14.77 5.08
N ALA A 162 -4.07 -14.52 3.83
CA ALA A 162 -3.89 -15.55 2.81
C ALA A 162 -2.50 -16.20 2.77
N THR A 163 -1.64 -15.95 3.76
CA THR A 163 -0.33 -16.61 3.89
C THR A 163 -0.48 -18.13 4.07
N ASP A 164 0.46 -18.90 3.52
CA ASP A 164 0.60 -20.31 3.87
C ASP A 164 1.17 -20.45 5.29
N TYR A 165 0.32 -20.87 6.23
CA TYR A 165 0.66 -21.05 7.63
C TYR A 165 1.13 -22.47 7.97
N SER A 166 1.48 -23.29 6.97
CA SER A 166 2.07 -24.61 7.24
C SER A 166 3.40 -24.47 8.00
N ASP A 167 3.72 -25.48 8.81
CA ASP A 167 4.99 -25.51 9.57
C ASP A 167 6.20 -25.32 8.64
N GLN A 168 6.16 -25.89 7.44
CA GLN A 168 7.27 -25.81 6.48
C GLN A 168 7.41 -24.38 5.95
N ALA A 169 6.33 -23.68 5.63
CA ALA A 169 6.36 -22.29 5.17
C ALA A 169 6.89 -21.36 6.27
N MET A 170 6.42 -21.55 7.51
CA MET A 170 6.88 -20.77 8.65
C MET A 170 8.37 -21.00 8.95
N ILE A 171 8.84 -22.24 8.88
CA ILE A 171 10.27 -22.58 9.06
C ILE A 171 11.11 -21.90 7.96
N ASN A 172 10.66 -21.94 6.70
CA ASN A 172 11.38 -21.32 5.60
C ASN A 172 11.47 -19.79 5.77
N MET A 173 10.38 -19.16 6.18
CA MET A 173 10.36 -17.73 6.48
C MET A 173 11.34 -17.36 7.61
N VAL A 174 11.34 -18.11 8.71
CA VAL A 174 12.28 -17.86 9.83
C VAL A 174 13.73 -18.07 9.39
N LYS A 175 14.01 -19.03 8.51
CA LYS A 175 15.35 -19.22 7.94
C LYS A 175 15.79 -18.04 7.07
N ASP A 176 14.86 -17.48 6.26
CA ASP A 176 15.12 -16.26 5.48
C ASP A 176 15.48 -15.08 6.40
N PHE A 177 14.78 -14.93 7.53
CA PHE A 177 15.07 -13.87 8.51
C PHE A 177 16.49 -13.87 9.06
N GLN A 178 17.14 -15.04 9.14
CA GLN A 178 18.50 -15.16 9.63
C GLN A 178 19.54 -14.48 8.72
N GLY A 179 19.19 -14.26 7.44
CA GLY A 179 20.05 -13.56 6.48
C GLY A 179 20.09 -12.04 6.67
N TRP A 180 19.20 -11.47 7.49
CA TRP A 180 18.98 -10.03 7.60
C TRP A 180 19.55 -9.45 8.90
N ARG A 181 20.01 -8.18 8.86
CA ARG A 181 20.43 -7.47 10.08
C ARG A 181 19.27 -7.29 11.06
N LYS A 182 18.12 -6.90 10.55
CA LYS A 182 16.86 -6.75 11.30
C LYS A 182 15.66 -7.09 10.43
N VAL A 183 14.66 -7.67 11.06
CA VAL A 183 13.33 -7.89 10.45
C VAL A 183 12.27 -7.12 11.23
N ARG A 184 11.29 -6.59 10.54
CA ARG A 184 10.14 -5.89 11.10
C ARG A 184 8.86 -6.45 10.50
N MET A 185 7.89 -6.78 11.37
CA MET A 185 6.51 -7.00 11.01
C MET A 185 5.71 -5.81 11.56
N ILE A 186 5.20 -4.96 10.69
CA ILE A 186 4.59 -3.70 11.10
C ILE A 186 3.07 -3.66 10.94
N GLY A 187 2.49 -4.65 10.26
CA GLY A 187 1.04 -4.81 10.13
C GLY A 187 0.38 -3.78 9.20
N SER A 188 1.12 -3.29 8.20
CA SER A 188 0.66 -2.39 7.16
C SER A 188 1.59 -2.55 5.95
N ALA A 189 1.08 -3.07 4.84
CA ALA A 189 1.84 -3.34 3.63
C ALA A 189 2.18 -2.04 2.87
N ALA A 190 1.26 -1.09 2.84
CA ALA A 190 1.51 0.20 2.24
C ALA A 190 2.60 0.97 3.01
N MET A 191 2.56 0.98 4.36
CA MET A 191 3.63 1.59 5.16
C MET A 191 4.97 0.86 5.01
N ALA A 192 4.97 -0.48 4.89
CA ALA A 192 6.18 -1.24 4.59
C ALA A 192 6.82 -0.78 3.28
N SER A 193 6.01 -0.61 2.24
CA SER A 193 6.43 -0.08 0.94
C SER A 193 6.96 1.35 1.02
N ALA A 194 6.26 2.23 1.76
CA ALA A 194 6.67 3.62 2.00
C ALA A 194 8.02 3.70 2.73
N TYR A 195 8.29 2.76 3.64
CA TYR A 195 9.59 2.68 4.33
C TYR A 195 10.72 2.27 3.37
N VAL A 196 10.47 1.38 2.41
CA VAL A 196 11.46 1.08 1.37
C VAL A 196 11.70 2.31 0.49
N ALA A 197 10.65 2.96 0.02
CA ALA A 197 10.75 4.16 -0.83
C ALA A 197 11.52 5.31 -0.18
N SER A 198 11.43 5.45 1.15
CA SER A 198 12.10 6.51 1.92
C SER A 198 13.43 6.09 2.53
N GLY A 199 13.96 4.90 2.20
CA GLY A 199 15.23 4.38 2.71
C GLY A 199 15.23 4.03 4.20
N LYS A 200 14.07 3.96 4.84
CA LYS A 200 13.90 3.51 6.24
C LYS A 200 13.99 1.99 6.37
N ALA A 201 13.70 1.28 5.28
CA ALA A 201 13.92 -0.16 5.11
C ALA A 201 14.61 -0.40 3.75
N ASP A 202 15.16 -1.59 3.56
CA ASP A 202 15.89 -1.95 2.36
C ASP A 202 15.08 -2.85 1.43
N VAL A 203 14.27 -3.73 2.01
CA VAL A 203 13.39 -4.67 1.30
C VAL A 203 12.06 -4.79 2.04
N TYR A 204 10.98 -4.86 1.25
CA TYR A 204 9.68 -5.36 1.66
C TYR A 204 9.36 -6.62 0.85
N LYS A 205 9.13 -7.72 1.55
CA LYS A 205 8.78 -9.02 0.97
C LYS A 205 7.61 -9.60 1.71
N GLU A 206 6.56 -9.97 0.97
CA GLU A 206 5.36 -10.56 1.55
C GLU A 206 4.68 -11.49 0.55
N LEU A 207 4.12 -12.59 1.04
CA LEU A 207 3.44 -13.60 0.23
C LEU A 207 1.95 -13.61 0.59
N GLY A 208 1.09 -13.47 -0.43
CA GLY A 208 -0.35 -13.59 -0.25
C GLY A 208 -1.04 -12.32 0.24
N THR A 209 -0.43 -11.15 0.04
CA THR A 209 -1.08 -9.84 0.21
C THR A 209 -2.04 -9.53 -0.95
N TYR A 210 -2.67 -8.36 -0.96
CA TYR A 210 -3.58 -7.98 -2.04
C TYR A 210 -3.05 -6.77 -2.83
N LEU A 211 -3.59 -6.60 -4.04
CA LEU A 211 -3.15 -5.52 -4.94
C LEU A 211 -3.39 -4.13 -4.34
N TRP A 212 -4.48 -3.93 -3.60
CA TRP A 212 -4.81 -2.65 -2.95
C TRP A 212 -3.84 -2.28 -1.84
N ASP A 213 -3.27 -3.26 -1.13
CA ASP A 213 -2.27 -3.03 -0.08
C ASP A 213 -0.94 -2.49 -0.64
N VAL A 214 -0.62 -2.82 -1.91
CA VAL A 214 0.76 -2.68 -2.42
C VAL A 214 0.91 -1.84 -3.69
N ALA A 215 -0.17 -1.60 -4.45
CA ALA A 215 -0.08 -0.90 -5.73
C ALA A 215 0.46 0.53 -5.59
N ALA A 216 -0.01 1.28 -4.59
CA ALA A 216 0.50 2.63 -4.33
C ALA A 216 1.97 2.62 -3.95
N GLY A 217 2.34 1.69 -3.06
CA GLY A 217 3.73 1.49 -2.66
C GLY A 217 4.64 1.14 -3.82
N ALA A 218 4.18 0.32 -4.77
CA ALA A 218 4.96 -0.05 -5.95
C ALA A 218 5.30 1.17 -6.82
N ALA A 219 4.32 2.05 -7.09
CA ALA A 219 4.56 3.27 -7.84
C ALA A 219 5.57 4.18 -7.13
N ILE A 220 5.44 4.35 -5.80
CA ILE A 220 6.31 5.22 -5.01
C ILE A 220 7.74 4.65 -4.93
N VAL A 221 7.90 3.32 -4.71
CA VAL A 221 9.21 2.66 -4.68
C VAL A 221 9.94 2.82 -6.00
N ASN A 222 9.25 2.59 -7.13
CA ASN A 222 9.84 2.78 -8.46
C ASN A 222 10.24 4.25 -8.69
N ALA A 223 9.40 5.22 -8.30
CA ALA A 223 9.69 6.65 -8.40
C ALA A 223 10.84 7.10 -7.48
N ALA A 224 11.11 6.37 -6.39
CA ALA A 224 12.22 6.59 -5.47
C ALA A 224 13.55 5.94 -5.94
N GLY A 225 13.57 5.29 -7.10
CA GLY A 225 14.74 4.60 -7.66
C GLY A 225 14.92 3.18 -7.15
N GLY A 226 13.91 2.60 -6.51
CA GLY A 226 13.84 1.19 -6.14
C GLY A 226 13.31 0.30 -7.27
N THR A 227 13.07 -0.96 -6.93
CA THR A 227 12.42 -1.93 -7.80
C THR A 227 11.25 -2.56 -7.06
N ALA A 228 10.06 -2.45 -7.61
CA ALA A 228 8.84 -3.03 -7.06
C ALA A 228 8.32 -4.15 -7.98
N ASN A 229 8.43 -5.39 -7.54
CA ASN A 229 7.91 -6.55 -8.23
C ASN A 229 6.61 -7.02 -7.57
N ILE A 230 5.51 -6.96 -8.32
CA ILE A 230 4.23 -7.59 -7.97
C ILE A 230 4.16 -8.89 -8.78
N LEU A 231 4.02 -10.01 -8.09
CA LEU A 231 4.18 -11.35 -8.65
C LEU A 231 2.93 -12.20 -8.37
N ASN A 232 2.75 -13.27 -9.14
CA ASN A 232 1.76 -14.31 -8.87
C ASN A 232 0.32 -13.80 -8.65
N GLN A 233 -0.08 -12.74 -9.37
CA GLN A 233 -1.42 -12.18 -9.24
C GLN A 233 -2.49 -13.22 -9.59
N LYS A 234 -3.45 -13.40 -8.68
CA LYS A 234 -4.60 -14.28 -8.83
C LYS A 234 -5.85 -13.49 -9.24
N ASP A 235 -6.90 -14.21 -9.63
CA ASP A 235 -8.19 -13.63 -10.06
C ASP A 235 -8.86 -12.78 -8.96
N ASN A 236 -8.60 -13.08 -7.69
CA ASN A 236 -9.08 -12.33 -6.53
C ASN A 236 -8.15 -11.18 -6.12
N PHE A 237 -7.20 -10.78 -6.98
CA PHE A 237 -6.20 -9.74 -6.73
C PHE A 237 -5.17 -10.04 -5.64
N GLN A 238 -5.12 -11.26 -5.15
CA GLN A 238 -4.04 -11.70 -4.27
C GLN A 238 -2.72 -11.72 -5.05
N VAL A 239 -1.64 -11.26 -4.40
CA VAL A 239 -0.31 -11.12 -5.02
C VAL A 239 0.78 -11.50 -4.02
N ASP A 240 1.97 -11.81 -4.54
CA ASP A 240 3.21 -11.84 -3.80
C ASP A 240 4.04 -10.61 -4.18
N VAL A 241 4.84 -10.09 -3.26
CA VAL A 241 5.65 -8.90 -3.54
C VAL A 241 7.09 -9.05 -3.08
N PHE A 242 7.96 -8.40 -3.87
CA PHE A 242 9.34 -8.13 -3.52
C PHE A 242 9.70 -6.71 -3.97
N PHE A 243 9.72 -5.78 -3.02
CA PHE A 243 10.11 -4.40 -3.25
C PHE A 243 11.46 -4.15 -2.61
N SER A 244 12.39 -3.55 -3.35
CA SER A 244 13.76 -3.37 -2.87
C SER A 244 14.33 -2.02 -3.27
N ASN A 245 15.46 -1.70 -2.65
CA ASN A 245 16.28 -0.54 -3.00
C ASN A 245 17.11 -0.73 -4.30
N SER A 246 16.79 -1.72 -5.13
CA SER A 246 17.50 -2.10 -6.37
C SER A 246 18.96 -2.56 -6.18
N LYS A 247 19.46 -2.63 -4.94
CA LYS A 247 20.81 -3.14 -4.62
C LYS A 247 20.76 -4.56 -4.06
N ILE A 248 19.65 -4.91 -3.46
CA ILE A 248 19.36 -6.24 -2.92
C ILE A 248 18.36 -6.91 -3.87
N SER A 249 18.69 -8.09 -4.36
CA SER A 249 17.81 -8.97 -5.15
C SER A 249 17.20 -10.07 -4.30
N ASP A 250 16.09 -10.65 -4.77
CA ASP A 250 15.45 -11.82 -4.14
C ASP A 250 16.34 -13.07 -4.24
#